data_285504c8972cfc1febe4cdfd2603d2dd
#
_entry.id   285504c8972cfc1febe4cdfd2603d2dd
#
_cell.length_a   1.000
_cell.length_b   1.000
_cell.length_c   1.000
_cell.angle_alpha   90.00
_cell.angle_beta   90.00
_cell.angle_gamma   90.00
#
_symmetry.space_group_name_H-M   'P 1'
#
loop_
_entity.id
_entity.type
_entity.pdbx_description
1 polymer ?
#
loop_
_entity_poly.entity_id
_entity_poly.type
_entity_poly.pdbx_seq_one_letter_code
_entity_poly.pdbx_strand_id
1 'polypeptide(L)'
;AVFMAVAGIFIDGSFSAALVRKPEVTEKDLSTAFYYSLGVGIFMYLCLFIAAPWIAVFYNTPVLTPLIRITALGFLWGPLGTPQGVILNRRLDFKTPARISVINKIVSAIIGISAAYAGYGLWALVISGLSSSLLGLIQTWWVVKWIPKEKFSKESFKYLWGFGNKMIGANIIDTLYNNVAPIIVGKFYSPKDLGLYN
;
A
#
# COMPACT_ATOMS: atom_id res chain seq x y z
N ALA A 1 11.96 1.93 0.66
CA ALA A 1 10.81 2.86 0.60
C ALA A 1 10.35 3.09 -0.85
N VAL A 2 11.21 3.57 -1.77
CA VAL A 2 10.84 4.01 -3.13
C VAL A 2 10.14 2.93 -3.97
N PHE A 3 10.71 1.73 -4.06
CA PHE A 3 10.12 0.62 -4.83
C PHE A 3 8.72 0.23 -4.30
N MET A 4 8.53 0.33 -2.99
CA MET A 4 7.23 0.10 -2.36
C MET A 4 6.24 1.23 -2.66
N ALA A 5 6.70 2.49 -2.70
CA ALA A 5 5.88 3.63 -3.04
C ALA A 5 5.39 3.55 -4.49
N VAL A 6 6.29 3.24 -5.43
CA VAL A 6 5.91 3.05 -6.85
C VAL A 6 4.91 1.92 -7.01
N ALA A 7 5.13 0.76 -6.38
CA ALA A 7 4.19 -0.36 -6.43
C ALA A 7 2.82 0.00 -5.82
N GLY A 8 2.80 0.78 -4.73
CA GLY A 8 1.56 1.26 -4.10
C GLY A 8 0.68 2.11 -5.01
N ILE A 9 1.26 2.92 -5.92
CA ILE A 9 0.50 3.75 -6.86
C ILE A 9 -0.46 2.91 -7.71
N PHE A 10 0.00 1.75 -8.17
CA PHE A 10 -0.80 0.86 -9.01
C PHE A 10 -1.94 0.19 -8.24
N ILE A 11 -1.80 0.05 -6.93
CA ILE A 11 -2.78 -0.64 -6.07
C ILE A 11 -3.86 0.32 -5.59
N ASP A 12 -3.48 1.43 -4.96
CA ASP A 12 -4.41 2.23 -4.14
C ASP A 12 -4.97 3.48 -4.84
N GLY A 13 -4.18 4.12 -5.70
CA GLY A 13 -4.46 5.51 -6.07
C GLY A 13 -5.56 5.70 -7.11
N SER A 14 -5.65 4.81 -8.08
CA SER A 14 -6.33 5.15 -9.34
C SER A 14 -7.81 4.81 -9.34
N PHE A 15 -8.16 3.61 -8.88
CA PHE A 15 -9.54 3.15 -8.91
C PHE A 15 -10.35 3.69 -7.73
N SER A 16 -9.72 3.88 -6.56
CA SER A 16 -10.38 4.54 -5.42
C SER A 16 -10.84 5.95 -5.78
N ALA A 17 -9.96 6.75 -6.39
CA ALA A 17 -10.31 8.11 -6.81
C ALA A 17 -11.40 8.12 -7.90
N ALA A 18 -11.34 7.20 -8.86
CA ALA A 18 -12.36 7.04 -9.90
C ALA A 18 -13.73 6.71 -9.30
N LEU A 19 -13.79 5.79 -8.32
CA LEU A 19 -15.01 5.40 -7.63
C LEU A 19 -15.57 6.53 -6.76
N VAL A 20 -14.74 7.28 -6.07
CA VAL A 20 -15.20 8.41 -5.25
C VAL A 20 -15.87 9.48 -6.11
N ARG A 21 -15.36 9.72 -7.32
CA ARG A 21 -15.90 10.71 -8.27
C ARG A 21 -17.12 10.25 -9.06
N LYS A 22 -17.35 8.94 -9.16
CA LYS A 22 -18.50 8.41 -9.90
C LYS A 22 -19.80 8.81 -9.18
N PRO A 23 -20.78 9.45 -9.86
CA PRO A 23 -22.03 9.90 -9.22
C PRO A 23 -22.76 8.75 -8.51
N GLU A 24 -22.97 7.65 -9.22
CA GLU A 24 -23.61 6.44 -8.70
C GLU A 24 -22.63 5.28 -8.77
N VAL A 25 -22.28 4.73 -7.61
CA VAL A 25 -21.41 3.56 -7.49
C VAL A 25 -22.27 2.33 -7.22
N THR A 26 -22.18 1.36 -8.10
CA THR A 26 -22.87 0.08 -7.99
C THR A 26 -22.00 -0.97 -7.28
N GLU A 27 -22.64 -2.05 -6.80
CA GLU A 27 -21.92 -3.20 -6.26
C GLU A 27 -20.97 -3.82 -7.29
N LYS A 28 -21.31 -3.78 -8.58
CA LYS A 28 -20.44 -4.22 -9.67
C LYS A 28 -19.14 -3.41 -9.75
N ASP A 29 -19.23 -2.09 -9.55
CA ASP A 29 -18.06 -1.20 -9.57
C ASP A 29 -17.11 -1.51 -8.40
N LEU A 30 -17.66 -1.64 -7.19
CA LEU A 30 -16.88 -1.96 -5.99
C LEU A 30 -16.23 -3.35 -6.09
N SER A 31 -16.99 -4.36 -6.52
CA SER A 31 -16.47 -5.71 -6.72
C SER A 31 -15.40 -5.76 -7.82
N THR A 32 -15.60 -5.01 -8.91
CA THR A 32 -14.61 -4.91 -10.01
C THR A 32 -13.32 -4.26 -9.54
N ALA A 33 -13.40 -3.17 -8.77
CA ALA A 33 -12.24 -2.51 -8.18
C ALA A 33 -11.50 -3.44 -7.20
N PHE A 34 -12.23 -4.20 -6.39
CA PHE A 34 -11.66 -5.18 -5.47
C PHE A 34 -10.83 -6.25 -6.22
N TYR A 35 -11.43 -6.90 -7.23
CA TYR A 35 -10.73 -7.94 -7.98
C TYR A 35 -9.54 -7.39 -8.77
N TYR A 36 -9.67 -6.20 -9.35
CA TYR A 36 -8.57 -5.54 -10.03
C TYR A 36 -7.42 -5.24 -9.06
N SER A 37 -7.71 -4.57 -7.95
CA SER A 37 -6.68 -4.21 -6.96
C SER A 37 -6.01 -5.44 -6.37
N LEU A 38 -6.76 -6.53 -6.12
CA LEU A 38 -6.21 -7.80 -5.67
C LEU A 38 -5.27 -8.41 -6.72
N GLY A 39 -5.68 -8.43 -7.99
CA GLY A 39 -4.84 -8.92 -9.08
C GLY A 39 -3.54 -8.12 -9.23
N VAL A 40 -3.64 -6.78 -9.19
CA VAL A 40 -2.46 -5.90 -9.22
C VAL A 40 -1.59 -6.09 -7.99
N GLY A 41 -2.19 -6.23 -6.81
CA GLY A 41 -1.45 -6.48 -5.57
C GLY A 41 -0.62 -7.77 -5.63
N ILE A 42 -1.22 -8.86 -6.11
CA ILE A 42 -0.51 -10.14 -6.32
C ILE A 42 0.61 -9.96 -7.37
N PHE A 43 0.32 -9.31 -8.48
CA PHE A 43 1.32 -9.06 -9.53
C PHE A 43 2.50 -8.24 -9.00
N MET A 44 2.25 -7.15 -8.27
CA MET A 44 3.29 -6.31 -7.69
C MET A 44 4.09 -7.04 -6.61
N TYR A 45 3.42 -7.88 -5.79
CA TYR A 45 4.11 -8.74 -4.84
C TYR A 45 5.10 -9.67 -5.55
N LEU A 46 4.67 -10.36 -6.60
CA LEU A 46 5.53 -11.26 -7.38
C LEU A 46 6.68 -10.52 -8.05
N CYS A 47 6.41 -9.36 -8.66
CA CYS A 47 7.45 -8.52 -9.26
C CYS A 47 8.52 -8.13 -8.23
N LEU A 48 8.11 -7.65 -7.06
CA LEU A 48 9.05 -7.26 -6.00
C LEU A 48 9.76 -8.46 -5.38
N PHE A 49 9.08 -9.59 -5.24
CA PHE A 49 9.69 -10.82 -4.73
C PHE A 49 10.83 -11.29 -5.61
N ILE A 50 10.63 -11.23 -6.94
CA ILE A 50 11.65 -11.58 -7.94
C ILE A 50 12.73 -10.50 -8.02
N ALA A 51 12.38 -9.21 -7.97
CA ALA A 51 13.32 -8.10 -8.06
C ALA A 51 14.16 -7.90 -6.78
N ALA A 52 13.71 -8.44 -5.64
CA ALA A 52 14.36 -8.23 -4.34
C ALA A 52 15.87 -8.50 -4.33
N PRO A 53 16.40 -9.62 -4.89
CA PRO A 53 17.85 -9.86 -4.90
C PRO A 53 18.61 -8.83 -5.75
N TRP A 54 18.07 -8.40 -6.88
CA TRP A 54 18.71 -7.37 -7.73
C TRP A 54 18.76 -6.01 -7.03
N ILE A 55 17.69 -5.66 -6.30
CA ILE A 55 17.66 -4.43 -5.48
C ILE A 55 18.71 -4.53 -4.36
N ALA A 56 18.85 -5.69 -3.70
CA ALA A 56 19.85 -5.89 -2.66
C ALA A 56 21.28 -5.76 -3.18
N VAL A 57 21.55 -6.29 -4.38
CA VAL A 57 22.86 -6.13 -5.07
C VAL A 57 23.09 -4.67 -5.44
N PHE A 58 22.07 -3.97 -5.98
CA PHE A 58 22.19 -2.55 -6.34
C PHE A 58 22.62 -1.66 -5.15
N TYR A 59 22.08 -1.93 -3.95
CA TYR A 59 22.43 -1.19 -2.73
C TYR A 59 23.59 -1.81 -1.93
N ASN A 60 24.23 -2.89 -2.41
CA ASN A 60 25.27 -3.63 -1.70
C ASN A 60 24.85 -4.05 -0.28
N THR A 61 23.58 -4.42 -0.08
CA THR A 61 23.01 -4.70 1.23
C THR A 61 22.17 -5.99 1.17
N PRO A 62 22.78 -7.18 1.41
CA PRO A 62 22.09 -8.48 1.26
C PRO A 62 20.81 -8.64 2.11
N VAL A 63 20.77 -7.99 3.28
CA VAL A 63 19.62 -8.03 4.20
C VAL A 63 18.34 -7.42 3.57
N LEU A 64 18.48 -6.62 2.50
CA LEU A 64 17.31 -6.06 1.80
C LEU A 64 16.46 -7.13 1.11
N THR A 65 17.03 -8.24 0.67
CA THR A 65 16.27 -9.30 -0.01
C THR A 65 15.15 -9.84 0.87
N PRO A 66 15.39 -10.39 2.08
CA PRO A 66 14.32 -10.86 2.94
C PRO A 66 13.41 -9.70 3.43
N LEU A 67 13.96 -8.52 3.71
CA LEU A 67 13.18 -7.36 4.13
C LEU A 67 12.15 -6.95 3.08
N ILE A 68 12.55 -6.84 1.80
CA ILE A 68 11.65 -6.48 0.71
C ILE A 68 10.57 -7.55 0.54
N ARG A 69 10.95 -8.84 0.51
CA ARG A 69 10.00 -9.95 0.33
C ARG A 69 8.92 -9.97 1.39
N ILE A 70 9.29 -9.78 2.64
CA ILE A 70 8.34 -9.80 3.76
C ILE A 70 7.52 -8.51 3.81
N THR A 71 8.12 -7.35 3.61
CA THR A 71 7.36 -6.09 3.58
C THR A 71 6.39 -6.05 2.40
N ALA A 72 6.74 -6.63 1.25
CA ALA A 72 5.87 -6.71 0.08
C ALA A 72 4.57 -7.53 0.33
N LEU A 73 4.52 -8.38 1.38
CA LEU A 73 3.26 -9.03 1.78
C LEU A 73 2.13 -8.02 2.03
N GLY A 74 2.45 -6.79 2.42
CA GLY A 74 1.46 -5.71 2.54
C GLY A 74 0.65 -5.47 1.28
N PHE A 75 1.17 -5.77 0.09
CA PHE A 75 0.45 -5.65 -1.17
C PHE A 75 -0.60 -6.73 -1.41
N LEU A 76 -0.62 -7.80 -0.61
CA LEU A 76 -1.65 -8.83 -0.71
C LEU A 76 -2.92 -8.42 0.04
N TRP A 77 -2.78 -7.73 1.17
CA TRP A 77 -3.95 -7.32 1.96
C TRP A 77 -4.34 -5.84 1.81
N GLY A 78 -3.45 -4.96 1.37
CA GLY A 78 -3.80 -3.56 1.07
C GLY A 78 -5.03 -3.45 0.17
N PRO A 79 -5.07 -4.14 -1.00
CA PRO A 79 -6.20 -4.13 -1.91
C PRO A 79 -7.53 -4.56 -1.30
N LEU A 80 -7.50 -5.41 -0.27
CA LEU A 80 -8.70 -5.89 0.40
C LEU A 80 -9.43 -4.77 1.17
N GLY A 81 -8.73 -3.66 1.48
CA GLY A 81 -9.30 -2.47 2.13
C GLY A 81 -9.81 -1.40 1.17
N THR A 82 -9.50 -1.49 -0.13
CA THR A 82 -9.82 -0.45 -1.12
C THR A 82 -11.31 -0.10 -1.19
N PRO A 83 -12.26 -1.05 -1.36
CA PRO A 83 -13.67 -0.72 -1.43
C PRO A 83 -14.22 -0.14 -0.13
N GLN A 84 -13.75 -0.62 1.01
CA GLN A 84 -14.15 -0.12 2.32
C GLN A 84 -13.73 1.35 2.49
N GLY A 85 -12.52 1.71 2.06
CA GLY A 85 -12.05 3.09 2.05
C GLY A 85 -12.92 3.99 1.17
N VAL A 86 -13.30 3.51 -0.02
CA VAL A 86 -14.23 4.23 -0.92
C VAL A 86 -15.59 4.44 -0.26
N ILE A 87 -16.16 3.41 0.36
CA ILE A 87 -17.46 3.49 1.03
C ILE A 87 -17.45 4.53 2.16
N LEU A 88 -16.41 4.53 3.01
CA LEU A 88 -16.26 5.50 4.09
C LEU A 88 -16.12 6.93 3.55
N ASN A 89 -15.30 7.09 2.50
CA ASN A 89 -15.06 8.40 1.88
C ASN A 89 -16.36 8.98 1.25
N ARG A 90 -17.12 8.14 0.56
CA ARG A 90 -18.43 8.56 -0.01
C ARG A 90 -19.48 8.86 1.04
N ARG A 91 -19.41 8.24 2.21
CA ARG A 91 -20.27 8.56 3.36
C ARG A 91 -19.80 9.81 4.11
N LEU A 92 -18.69 10.44 3.70
CA LEU A 92 -18.04 11.55 4.39
C LEU A 92 -17.67 11.19 5.85
N ASP A 93 -17.51 9.91 6.12
CA ASP A 93 -17.07 9.41 7.43
C ASP A 93 -15.55 9.44 7.52
N PHE A 94 -15.02 10.60 7.88
CA PHE A 94 -13.59 10.79 8.12
C PHE A 94 -13.19 10.44 9.56
N LYS A 95 -14.16 10.34 10.48
CA LYS A 95 -13.89 10.01 11.89
C LYS A 95 -13.43 8.56 12.05
N THR A 96 -14.09 7.64 11.35
CA THR A 96 -13.78 6.21 11.42
C THR A 96 -12.35 5.90 10.95
N PRO A 97 -11.89 6.31 9.75
CA PRO A 97 -10.51 6.11 9.34
C PRO A 97 -9.48 6.79 10.24
N ALA A 98 -9.79 8.00 10.73
CA ALA A 98 -8.91 8.71 11.66
C ALA A 98 -8.74 7.93 12.97
N ARG A 99 -9.84 7.44 13.56
CA ARG A 99 -9.81 6.63 14.79
C ARG A 99 -9.03 5.32 14.59
N ILE A 100 -9.30 4.61 13.49
CA ILE A 100 -8.57 3.39 13.13
C ILE A 100 -7.07 3.70 13.00
N SER A 101 -6.71 4.77 12.30
CA SER A 101 -5.31 5.17 12.10
C SER A 101 -4.59 5.46 13.43
N VAL A 102 -5.23 6.18 14.36
CA VAL A 102 -4.65 6.48 15.66
C VAL A 102 -4.43 5.21 16.49
N ILE A 103 -5.45 4.35 16.58
CA ILE A 103 -5.34 3.07 17.30
C ILE A 103 -4.22 2.21 16.70
N ASN A 104 -4.17 2.11 15.38
CA ASN A 104 -3.14 1.31 14.70
C ASN A 104 -1.73 1.86 14.93
N LYS A 105 -1.55 3.18 14.92
CA LYS A 105 -0.24 3.79 15.19
C LYS A 105 0.22 3.50 16.63
N ILE A 106 -0.67 3.57 17.60
CA ILE A 106 -0.34 3.26 19.00
C ILE A 106 0.04 1.78 19.12
N VAL A 107 -0.81 0.88 18.64
CA VAL A 107 -0.57 -0.57 18.75
C VAL A 107 0.69 -0.99 17.99
N SER A 108 0.89 -0.49 16.77
CA SER A 108 2.08 -0.81 15.98
C SER A 108 3.36 -0.23 16.58
N ALA A 109 3.28 0.93 17.26
CA ALA A 109 4.41 1.49 18.00
C ALA A 109 4.78 0.58 19.18
N ILE A 110 3.80 0.12 19.95
CA ILE A 110 4.04 -0.82 21.05
C ILE A 110 4.69 -2.11 20.56
N ILE A 111 4.14 -2.70 19.47
CA ILE A 111 4.70 -3.91 18.85
C ILE A 111 6.12 -3.66 18.36
N GLY A 112 6.36 -2.54 17.67
CA GLY A 112 7.68 -2.20 17.14
C GLY A 112 8.72 -1.97 18.23
N ILE A 113 8.36 -1.24 19.29
CA ILE A 113 9.23 -1.00 20.44
C ILE A 113 9.54 -2.33 21.15
N SER A 114 8.52 -3.15 21.41
CA SER A 114 8.71 -4.45 22.05
C SER A 114 9.62 -5.37 21.23
N ALA A 115 9.45 -5.40 19.89
CA ALA A 115 10.31 -6.16 19.00
C ALA A 115 11.76 -5.62 18.99
N ALA A 116 11.94 -4.30 19.05
CA ALA A 116 13.25 -3.68 19.14
C ALA A 116 13.97 -4.05 20.45
N TYR A 117 13.28 -4.00 21.59
CA TYR A 117 13.82 -4.45 22.89
C TYR A 117 14.13 -5.96 22.91
N ALA A 118 13.36 -6.76 22.18
CA ALA A 118 13.62 -8.19 22.01
C ALA A 118 14.83 -8.49 21.10
N GLY A 119 15.50 -7.46 20.55
CA GLY A 119 16.72 -7.61 19.76
C GLY A 119 16.50 -7.88 18.27
N TYR A 120 15.28 -7.72 17.74
CA TYR A 120 14.98 -7.95 16.32
C TYR A 120 15.57 -6.89 15.37
N GLY A 121 16.17 -5.79 15.86
CA GLY A 121 16.83 -4.79 15.03
C GLY A 121 15.95 -4.24 13.91
N LEU A 122 16.40 -4.33 12.65
CA LEU A 122 15.65 -3.85 11.48
C LEU A 122 14.28 -4.56 11.29
N TRP A 123 14.15 -5.78 11.75
CA TRP A 123 12.90 -6.54 11.66
C TRP A 123 11.78 -5.95 12.51
N ALA A 124 12.11 -5.22 13.57
CA ALA A 124 11.12 -4.53 14.40
C ALA A 124 10.28 -3.53 13.57
N LEU A 125 10.90 -2.85 12.60
CA LEU A 125 10.20 -1.92 11.69
C LEU A 125 9.26 -2.66 10.74
N VAL A 126 9.68 -3.81 10.21
CA VAL A 126 8.86 -4.64 9.32
C VAL A 126 7.66 -5.20 10.08
N ILE A 127 7.89 -5.76 11.26
CA ILE A 127 6.83 -6.30 12.14
C ILE A 127 5.83 -5.21 12.49
N SER A 128 6.30 -4.03 12.90
CA SER A 128 5.44 -2.88 13.21
C SER A 128 4.58 -2.45 12.00
N GLY A 129 5.21 -2.30 10.82
CA GLY A 129 4.51 -1.88 9.61
C GLY A 129 3.47 -2.89 9.14
N LEU A 130 3.80 -4.17 9.10
CA LEU A 130 2.89 -5.23 8.71
C LEU A 130 1.75 -5.40 9.71
N SER A 131 2.04 -5.33 11.01
CA SER A 131 1.02 -5.37 12.06
C SER A 131 0.05 -4.20 11.92
N SER A 132 0.55 -2.99 11.67
CA SER A 132 -0.30 -1.79 11.46
C SER A 132 -1.25 -1.97 10.28
N SER A 133 -0.75 -2.42 9.13
CA SER A 133 -1.57 -2.59 7.93
C SER A 133 -2.60 -3.71 8.08
N LEU A 134 -2.23 -4.83 8.69
CA LEU A 134 -3.14 -5.94 8.94
C LEU A 134 -4.24 -5.57 9.95
N LEU A 135 -3.88 -4.93 11.05
CA LEU A 135 -4.83 -4.43 12.05
C LEU A 135 -5.79 -3.41 11.44
N GLY A 136 -5.28 -2.50 10.59
CA GLY A 136 -6.09 -1.53 9.87
C GLY A 136 -7.11 -2.20 8.94
N LEU A 137 -6.70 -3.22 8.22
CA LEU A 137 -7.59 -4.01 7.39
C LEU A 137 -8.69 -4.67 8.22
N ILE A 138 -8.34 -5.40 9.28
CA ILE A 138 -9.30 -6.10 10.15
C ILE A 138 -10.32 -5.12 10.73
N GLN A 139 -9.87 -3.98 11.27
CA GLN A 139 -10.76 -2.98 11.86
C GLN A 139 -11.68 -2.36 10.82
N THR A 140 -11.18 -2.05 9.63
CA THR A 140 -11.98 -1.48 8.54
C THR A 140 -13.04 -2.45 8.07
N TRP A 141 -12.71 -3.73 7.93
CA TRP A 141 -13.66 -4.78 7.59
C TRP A 141 -14.74 -4.97 8.67
N TRP A 142 -14.36 -4.86 9.92
CA TRP A 142 -15.29 -4.99 11.06
C TRP A 142 -16.32 -3.88 11.09
N VAL A 143 -15.91 -2.65 10.72
CA VAL A 143 -16.78 -1.47 10.71
C VAL A 143 -17.64 -1.42 9.46
N VAL A 144 -17.07 -1.62 8.27
CA VAL A 144 -17.78 -1.43 7.00
C VAL A 144 -18.62 -2.65 6.64
N LYS A 145 -18.16 -3.87 7.00
CA LYS A 145 -18.85 -5.15 6.76
C LYS A 145 -19.26 -5.38 5.30
N TRP A 146 -18.51 -4.81 4.36
CA TRP A 146 -18.76 -5.00 2.94
C TRP A 146 -17.96 -6.20 2.43
N ILE A 147 -18.61 -7.04 1.62
CA ILE A 147 -18.00 -8.20 0.95
C ILE A 147 -18.38 -8.11 -0.53
N PRO A 148 -17.49 -8.46 -1.48
CA PRO A 148 -17.80 -8.47 -2.91
C PRO A 148 -18.90 -9.50 -3.20
N LYS A 149 -20.03 -9.04 -3.73
CA LYS A 149 -21.19 -9.88 -4.04
C LYS A 149 -21.33 -10.14 -5.54
N GLU A 150 -20.77 -9.28 -6.36
CA GLU A 150 -20.87 -9.32 -7.81
C GLU A 150 -19.55 -9.78 -8.43
N LYS A 151 -19.64 -10.33 -9.65
CA LYS A 151 -18.48 -10.72 -10.45
C LYS A 151 -17.81 -9.51 -11.07
N PHE A 152 -16.59 -9.71 -11.56
CA PHE A 152 -15.85 -8.70 -12.33
C PHE A 152 -16.65 -8.27 -13.56
N SER A 153 -16.86 -6.96 -13.72
CA SER A 153 -17.55 -6.34 -14.86
C SER A 153 -16.56 -5.62 -15.77
N LYS A 154 -16.50 -6.01 -17.04
CA LYS A 154 -15.68 -5.35 -18.07
C LYS A 154 -16.10 -3.91 -18.30
N GLU A 155 -17.39 -3.60 -18.17
CA GLU A 155 -17.93 -2.25 -18.33
C GLU A 155 -17.45 -1.34 -17.21
N SER A 156 -17.63 -1.76 -15.96
CA SER A 156 -17.10 -1.05 -14.77
C SER A 156 -15.60 -0.88 -14.87
N PHE A 157 -14.88 -1.91 -15.27
CA PHE A 157 -13.42 -1.84 -15.46
C PHE A 157 -13.03 -0.78 -16.48
N LYS A 158 -13.68 -0.75 -17.66
CA LYS A 158 -13.39 0.22 -18.72
C LYS A 158 -13.61 1.66 -18.25
N TYR A 159 -14.66 1.90 -17.48
CA TYR A 159 -14.93 3.21 -16.88
C TYR A 159 -13.84 3.62 -15.90
N LEU A 160 -13.51 2.73 -14.95
CA LEU A 160 -12.51 2.98 -13.91
C LEU A 160 -11.11 3.17 -14.52
N TRP A 161 -10.77 2.38 -15.53
CA TRP A 161 -9.49 2.46 -16.25
C TRP A 161 -9.36 3.76 -17.04
N GLY A 162 -10.43 4.24 -17.66
CA GLY A 162 -10.42 5.48 -18.44
C GLY A 162 -10.01 6.70 -17.61
N PHE A 163 -10.34 6.72 -16.31
CA PHE A 163 -9.90 7.75 -15.37
C PHE A 163 -8.61 7.34 -14.65
N GLY A 164 -8.53 6.11 -14.20
CA GLY A 164 -7.45 5.61 -13.37
C GLY A 164 -6.08 5.66 -14.05
N ASN A 165 -5.98 5.33 -15.36
CA ASN A 165 -4.71 5.32 -16.08
C ASN A 165 -4.05 6.71 -16.13
N LYS A 166 -4.83 7.78 -16.24
CA LYS A 166 -4.32 9.16 -16.22
C LYS A 166 -3.76 9.53 -14.85
N MET A 167 -4.43 9.08 -13.79
CA MET A 167 -3.93 9.29 -12.43
C MET A 167 -2.68 8.45 -12.13
N ILE A 168 -2.59 7.23 -12.64
CA ILE A 168 -1.37 6.42 -12.51
C ILE A 168 -0.18 7.18 -13.08
N GLY A 169 -0.31 7.72 -14.31
CA GLY A 169 0.76 8.48 -14.95
C GLY A 169 1.20 9.69 -14.12
N ALA A 170 0.25 10.49 -13.61
CA ALA A 170 0.55 11.65 -12.77
C ALA A 170 1.25 11.24 -11.46
N ASN A 171 0.72 10.20 -10.78
CA ASN A 171 1.26 9.73 -9.50
C ASN A 171 2.66 9.09 -9.66
N ILE A 172 2.95 8.43 -10.79
CA ILE A 172 4.29 7.91 -11.08
C ILE A 172 5.30 9.06 -11.18
N ILE A 173 4.96 10.11 -11.95
CA ILE A 173 5.84 11.27 -12.11
C ILE A 173 6.09 11.94 -10.75
N ASP A 174 5.03 12.19 -9.98
CA ASP A 174 5.13 12.77 -8.64
C ASP A 174 5.98 11.93 -7.69
N THR A 175 5.72 10.62 -7.65
CA THR A 175 6.48 9.70 -6.80
C THR A 175 7.95 9.60 -7.21
N LEU A 176 8.25 9.54 -8.50
CA LEU A 176 9.64 9.55 -8.96
C LEU A 176 10.32 10.85 -8.58
N TYR A 177 9.66 11.99 -8.80
CA TYR A 177 10.20 13.30 -8.44
C TYR A 177 10.52 13.40 -6.95
N ASN A 178 9.57 13.02 -6.09
CA ASN A 178 9.74 13.07 -4.64
C ASN A 178 10.76 12.05 -4.08
N ASN A 179 11.08 11.00 -4.85
CA ASN A 179 12.02 9.97 -4.41
C ASN A 179 13.36 9.97 -5.13
N VAL A 180 13.61 10.88 -6.07
CA VAL A 180 14.91 10.98 -6.77
C VAL A 180 16.05 11.21 -5.77
N ALA A 181 15.89 12.17 -4.86
CA ALA A 181 16.93 12.47 -3.88
C ALA A 181 17.20 11.30 -2.92
N PRO A 182 16.20 10.64 -2.29
CA PRO A 182 16.41 9.43 -1.51
C PRO A 182 17.09 8.27 -2.28
N ILE A 183 16.83 8.12 -3.58
CA ILE A 183 17.51 7.12 -4.41
C ILE A 183 19.00 7.43 -4.55
N ILE A 184 19.34 8.68 -4.87
CA ILE A 184 20.72 9.14 -5.05
C ILE A 184 21.47 9.02 -3.72
N VAL A 185 20.89 9.57 -2.65
CA VAL A 185 21.52 9.52 -1.31
C VAL A 185 21.72 8.07 -0.85
N GLY A 186 20.72 7.21 -1.03
CA GLY A 186 20.82 5.80 -0.66
C GLY A 186 21.82 4.98 -1.49
N LYS A 187 22.17 5.45 -2.70
CA LYS A 187 23.15 4.78 -3.57
C LYS A 187 24.59 5.24 -3.32
N PHE A 188 24.79 6.55 -3.13
CA PHE A 188 26.13 7.17 -3.12
C PHE A 188 26.60 7.58 -1.72
N TYR A 189 25.73 7.65 -0.73
CA TYR A 189 26.03 8.07 0.62
C TYR A 189 25.74 6.95 1.64
N SER A 190 26.06 7.19 2.91
CA SER A 190 25.85 6.20 3.95
C SER A 190 24.36 6.06 4.36
N PRO A 191 23.97 4.91 4.94
CA PRO A 191 22.62 4.75 5.51
C PRO A 191 22.29 5.80 6.58
N LYS A 192 23.29 6.33 7.28
CA LYS A 192 23.14 7.41 8.26
C LYS A 192 22.72 8.71 7.60
N ASP A 193 23.35 9.06 6.46
CA ASP A 193 23.01 10.27 5.71
C ASP A 193 21.61 10.20 5.14
N LEU A 194 21.21 9.02 4.65
CA LEU A 194 19.83 8.79 4.19
C LEU A 194 18.81 8.94 5.33
N GLY A 195 19.16 8.49 6.54
CA GLY A 195 18.33 8.63 7.72
C GLY A 195 18.17 10.08 8.19
N LEU A 196 19.19 10.91 7.99
CA LEU A 196 19.14 12.35 8.31
C LEU A 196 18.39 13.16 7.25
N TYR A 197 18.32 12.66 6.00
CA TYR A 197 17.63 13.31 4.89
C TYR A 197 16.10 13.10 4.92
N ASN A 198 15.61 11.93 5.40
CA ASN A 198 14.19 11.59 5.48
C ASN A 198 13.55 12.03 6.80
#